data_65fe703c55f2b407a24dee3ea7ecd0c3
#
_entry.id   65fe703c55f2b407a24dee3ea7ecd0c3
#
_cell.length_a   1.000
_cell.length_b   1.000
_cell.length_c   1.000
_cell.angle_alpha   90.00
_cell.angle_beta   90.00
_cell.angle_gamma   90.00
#
_symmetry.space_group_name_H-M   'P 1'
#
loop_
_entity.id
_entity.type
_entity.pdbx_description
1 polymer ?
#
loop_
_entity_poly.entity_id
_entity_poly.type
_entity_poly.pdbx_seq_one_letter_code
_entity_poly.pdbx_strand_id
1 'polypeptide(L)'
;MSLVRCDNLSIHFGDRAILSDADFSIEPNERVCLIGRNGAGKSTPLKIITGAVLPDGGAVQYQDNLRVSVLEQSLPDAEALCVREVVSQGLAAHIDLIANYTELSGTAQSNDDLERLEQMQSRIDTLGGWQPELQVEAIITQLALPAETLLSELSGGWRRRVALAKAVVSKPDVLLLDEPTNHVDIDYIEWLEHEVRGYKGSVIFITHDRAFLQKLATRIVEIDRGRIISWPGDYANYLRLKEQALEDEETRNSLFDKRLAQEEAWIRQGIKARRTRNEGRVRALKAMRDERSKRLNKQGKAQIQIASSEESGRKVIEARAITHGFAGKPLLNNFKLKIMRGDRIGIIGNNGVGKTTLLRILLGQLEPNAGSVKIGTNLTIGYFDQVRDGLEWDKSVAFNVANGKDHITMNGGDRHVIGYLKGFLFTPERARTAIKHLSGGEVNRVLLAKLFTQTNNLMVLDEPTNDLDIEMLEVLEEKLVEYQGTLIVVSHDRDFVDNVVTSTLVLSLIHI
;
A
#
# COMPACT_ATOMS: atom_id res chain seq x y z
N MET A 1 2.35 26.49 14.58
CA MET A 1 1.62 26.80 13.33
C MET A 1 1.78 25.60 12.43
N SER A 2 0.68 25.12 11.86
CA SER A 2 0.72 23.99 10.94
C SER A 2 1.48 24.35 9.64
N LEU A 3 2.23 23.42 9.10
CA LEU A 3 2.94 23.57 7.83
C LEU A 3 1.96 23.58 6.64
N VAL A 4 0.99 22.69 6.70
CA VAL A 4 -0.11 22.59 5.72
C VAL A 4 -1.41 22.44 6.48
N ARG A 5 -2.45 23.15 6.07
CA ARG A 5 -3.80 23.03 6.59
C ARG A 5 -4.78 22.90 5.44
N CYS A 6 -5.57 21.86 5.50
CA CYS A 6 -6.63 21.55 4.57
C CYS A 6 -7.97 21.72 5.27
N ASP A 7 -8.82 22.61 4.80
CA ASP A 7 -10.12 22.91 5.40
C ASP A 7 -11.25 22.52 4.43
N ASN A 8 -12.17 21.66 4.90
CA ASN A 8 -13.39 21.22 4.20
C ASN A 8 -13.11 20.65 2.79
N LEU A 9 -12.03 19.88 2.63
CA LEU A 9 -11.66 19.34 1.31
C LEU A 9 -12.71 18.37 0.80
N SER A 10 -13.17 18.61 -0.42
CA SER A 10 -14.08 17.71 -1.14
C SER A 10 -13.53 17.44 -2.54
N ILE A 11 -13.52 16.17 -2.94
CA ILE A 11 -13.12 15.76 -4.28
C ILE A 11 -13.88 14.50 -4.73
N HIS A 12 -14.29 14.51 -5.99
CA HIS A 12 -15.03 13.43 -6.63
C HIS A 12 -14.31 12.94 -7.88
N PHE A 13 -14.36 11.64 -8.13
CA PHE A 13 -13.97 11.03 -9.41
C PHE A 13 -15.21 10.35 -10.02
N GLY A 14 -15.79 11.00 -11.04
CA GLY A 14 -17.11 10.61 -11.55
C GLY A 14 -18.16 10.73 -10.46
N ASP A 15 -18.98 9.69 -10.28
CA ASP A 15 -20.05 9.66 -9.27
C ASP A 15 -19.56 9.32 -7.84
N ARG A 16 -18.26 9.05 -7.68
CA ARG A 16 -17.70 8.61 -6.40
C ARG A 16 -17.04 9.76 -5.66
N ALA A 17 -17.56 10.10 -4.49
CA ALA A 17 -16.88 10.98 -3.54
C ALA A 17 -15.67 10.25 -2.94
N ILE A 18 -14.49 10.84 -3.09
CA ILE A 18 -13.24 10.34 -2.48
C ILE A 18 -12.99 11.02 -1.14
N LEU A 19 -13.21 12.33 -1.08
CA LEU A 19 -13.20 13.11 0.16
C LEU A 19 -14.47 13.96 0.21
N SER A 20 -15.05 14.10 1.40
CA SER A 20 -16.24 14.91 1.64
C SER A 20 -16.04 15.68 2.94
N ASP A 21 -15.93 17.01 2.85
CA ASP A 21 -15.75 17.93 3.97
C ASP A 21 -14.63 17.47 4.93
N ALA A 22 -13.48 17.13 4.35
CA ALA A 22 -12.37 16.54 5.09
C ALA A 22 -11.40 17.62 5.58
N ASP A 23 -11.11 17.61 6.88
CA ASP A 23 -10.14 18.49 7.52
C ASP A 23 -8.86 17.73 7.85
N PHE A 24 -7.73 18.33 7.53
CA PHE A 24 -6.43 17.72 7.75
C PHE A 24 -5.35 18.78 7.91
N SER A 25 -4.44 18.60 8.86
CA SER A 25 -3.28 19.48 9.06
C SER A 25 -1.99 18.69 9.22
N ILE A 26 -0.87 19.34 8.95
CA ILE A 26 0.48 18.79 9.13
C ILE A 26 1.22 19.75 10.05
N GLU A 27 1.69 19.23 11.17
CA GLU A 27 2.48 19.99 12.12
C GLU A 27 4.00 19.77 11.89
N PRO A 28 4.86 20.68 12.32
CA PRO A 28 6.33 20.50 12.22
C PRO A 28 6.81 19.24 12.93
N ASN A 29 7.76 18.55 12.31
CA ASN A 29 8.41 17.33 12.83
C ASN A 29 7.47 16.14 13.06
N GLU A 30 6.29 16.13 12.47
CA GLU A 30 5.40 14.98 12.52
C GLU A 30 5.77 13.91 11.50
N ARG A 31 5.47 12.66 11.84
CA ARG A 31 5.48 11.51 10.95
C ARG A 31 4.07 10.95 10.85
N VAL A 32 3.37 11.41 9.82
CA VAL A 32 1.95 11.11 9.61
C VAL A 32 1.83 9.93 8.67
N CYS A 33 1.23 8.83 9.12
CA CYS A 33 0.87 7.72 8.25
C CYS A 33 -0.57 7.86 7.76
N LEU A 34 -0.78 7.87 6.44
CA LEU A 34 -2.09 7.81 5.83
C LEU A 34 -2.48 6.35 5.59
N ILE A 35 -3.54 5.89 6.23
CA ILE A 35 -4.07 4.55 6.07
C ILE A 35 -5.50 4.58 5.53
N GLY A 36 -5.96 3.44 5.03
CA GLY A 36 -7.30 3.25 4.50
C GLY A 36 -7.34 2.12 3.49
N ARG A 37 -8.52 1.66 3.15
CA ARG A 37 -8.71 0.57 2.18
C ARG A 37 -8.16 0.92 0.80
N ASN A 38 -7.85 -0.09 0.01
CA ASN A 38 -7.45 0.12 -1.37
C ASN A 38 -8.59 0.77 -2.17
N GLY A 39 -8.24 1.83 -2.91
CA GLY A 39 -9.20 2.66 -3.60
C GLY A 39 -9.98 3.66 -2.72
N ALA A 40 -9.62 3.84 -1.44
CA ALA A 40 -10.19 4.89 -0.59
C ALA A 40 -9.68 6.29 -0.92
N GLY A 41 -8.68 6.40 -1.80
CA GLY A 41 -8.12 7.70 -2.21
C GLY A 41 -6.93 8.16 -1.37
N LYS A 42 -6.13 7.24 -0.79
CA LYS A 42 -4.95 7.58 0.04
C LYS A 42 -3.96 8.52 -0.65
N SER A 43 -3.64 8.29 -1.91
CA SER A 43 -2.71 9.15 -2.68
C SER A 43 -3.33 10.50 -3.09
N THR A 44 -4.65 10.68 -2.97
CA THR A 44 -5.32 11.92 -3.36
C THR A 44 -4.93 13.11 -2.48
N PRO A 45 -4.91 13.02 -1.13
CA PRO A 45 -4.39 14.09 -0.28
C PRO A 45 -2.96 14.48 -0.62
N LEU A 46 -2.08 13.51 -0.93
CA LEU A 46 -0.69 13.82 -1.34
C LEU A 46 -0.65 14.64 -2.63
N LYS A 47 -1.48 14.26 -3.63
CA LYS A 47 -1.60 15.00 -4.90
C LYS A 47 -2.22 16.39 -4.72
N ILE A 48 -3.14 16.55 -3.76
CA ILE A 48 -3.70 17.88 -3.43
C ILE A 48 -2.63 18.74 -2.77
N ILE A 49 -1.86 18.21 -1.81
CA ILE A 49 -0.78 18.92 -1.12
C ILE A 49 0.33 19.35 -2.10
N THR A 50 0.58 18.60 -3.16
CA THR A 50 1.54 18.96 -4.20
C THR A 50 0.99 19.91 -5.26
N GLY A 51 -0.31 20.19 -5.23
CA GLY A 51 -0.98 20.97 -6.28
C GLY A 51 -1.19 20.21 -7.60
N ALA A 52 -0.85 18.91 -7.66
CA ALA A 52 -1.06 18.08 -8.85
C ALA A 52 -2.55 17.82 -9.14
N VAL A 53 -3.39 17.91 -8.12
CA VAL A 53 -4.85 17.80 -8.24
C VAL A 53 -5.47 18.93 -7.43
N LEU A 54 -6.39 19.66 -8.05
CA LEU A 54 -7.18 20.69 -7.36
C LEU A 54 -8.42 20.04 -6.74
N PRO A 55 -8.78 20.38 -5.48
CA PRO A 55 -10.02 19.91 -4.88
C PRO A 55 -11.24 20.58 -5.54
N ASP A 56 -12.39 19.90 -5.54
CA ASP A 56 -13.66 20.45 -6.02
C ASP A 56 -14.23 21.49 -5.04
N GLY A 57 -13.88 21.38 -3.75
CA GLY A 57 -14.29 22.30 -2.69
C GLY A 57 -13.29 22.30 -1.55
N GLY A 58 -13.38 23.36 -0.72
CA GLY A 58 -12.44 23.60 0.37
C GLY A 58 -11.21 24.39 -0.04
N ALA A 59 -10.21 24.48 0.84
CA ALA A 59 -8.98 25.23 0.62
C ALA A 59 -7.77 24.53 1.25
N VAL A 60 -6.61 24.69 0.63
CA VAL A 60 -5.31 24.30 1.18
C VAL A 60 -4.52 25.56 1.49
N GLN A 61 -4.08 25.68 2.72
CA GLN A 61 -3.24 26.77 3.21
C GLN A 61 -1.84 26.22 3.51
N TYR A 62 -0.84 26.92 3.01
CA TYR A 62 0.56 26.55 3.23
C TYR A 62 1.24 27.63 4.08
N GLN A 63 2.18 27.20 4.91
CA GLN A 63 3.12 28.13 5.54
C GLN A 63 3.94 28.83 4.45
N ASP A 64 4.30 30.11 4.68
CA ASP A 64 5.14 30.85 3.74
C ASP A 64 6.46 30.15 3.46
N ASN A 65 6.84 30.10 2.18
CA ASN A 65 8.07 29.46 1.70
C ASN A 65 8.20 27.95 2.01
N LEU A 66 7.09 27.26 2.23
CA LEU A 66 7.08 25.82 2.49
C LEU A 66 7.63 25.04 1.29
N ARG A 67 8.60 24.17 1.55
CA ARG A 67 9.16 23.25 0.55
C ARG A 67 8.56 21.86 0.75
N VAL A 68 7.86 21.40 -0.29
CA VAL A 68 7.27 20.06 -0.34
C VAL A 68 7.97 19.25 -1.41
N SER A 69 8.37 18.03 -1.09
CA SER A 69 8.93 17.08 -2.05
C SER A 69 8.24 15.74 -1.97
N VAL A 70 8.23 15.04 -3.10
CA VAL A 70 7.60 13.71 -3.24
C VAL A 70 8.64 12.68 -3.64
N LEU A 71 8.62 11.52 -3.02
CA LEU A 71 9.37 10.37 -3.50
C LEU A 71 8.68 9.79 -4.74
N GLU A 72 9.34 9.89 -5.88
CA GLU A 72 8.86 9.30 -7.13
C GLU A 72 8.97 7.78 -7.08
N GLN A 73 7.91 7.08 -7.49
CA GLN A 73 7.89 5.61 -7.51
C GLN A 73 8.80 5.00 -8.58
N SER A 74 9.05 5.74 -9.67
CA SER A 74 9.93 5.36 -10.76
C SER A 74 10.64 6.58 -11.34
N LEU A 75 11.79 6.37 -11.96
CA LEU A 75 12.60 7.38 -12.64
C LEU A 75 12.81 6.95 -14.12
N PRO A 76 11.75 6.83 -14.93
CA PRO A 76 11.84 6.25 -16.28
C PRO A 76 12.72 7.08 -17.23
N ASP A 77 12.68 8.40 -17.12
CA ASP A 77 13.39 9.32 -18.03
C ASP A 77 14.87 9.51 -17.66
N ALA A 78 15.32 8.89 -16.58
CA ALA A 78 16.67 9.09 -16.05
C ALA A 78 17.62 7.91 -16.32
N GLU A 79 17.23 6.89 -17.10
CA GLU A 79 18.02 5.67 -17.29
C GLU A 79 19.41 5.92 -17.91
N ALA A 80 19.53 6.93 -18.75
CA ALA A 80 20.79 7.33 -19.40
C ALA A 80 21.63 8.30 -18.57
N LEU A 81 21.13 8.76 -17.42
CA LEU A 81 21.81 9.72 -16.55
C LEU A 81 22.60 9.02 -15.47
N CYS A 82 23.69 9.65 -15.00
CA CYS A 82 24.40 9.18 -13.82
C CYS A 82 23.66 9.60 -12.53
N VAL A 83 23.98 8.95 -11.43
CA VAL A 83 23.34 9.21 -10.11
C VAL A 83 23.44 10.69 -9.73
N ARG A 84 24.59 11.32 -9.93
CA ARG A 84 24.82 12.75 -9.65
C ARG A 84 23.84 13.64 -10.41
N GLU A 85 23.66 13.41 -11.70
CA GLU A 85 22.75 14.16 -12.56
C GLU A 85 21.30 14.00 -12.12
N VAL A 86 20.89 12.78 -11.75
CA VAL A 86 19.54 12.50 -11.25
C VAL A 86 19.28 13.22 -9.92
N VAL A 87 20.24 13.19 -9.00
CA VAL A 87 20.10 13.88 -7.70
C VAL A 87 20.04 15.40 -7.92
N SER A 88 20.85 15.96 -8.84
CA SER A 88 20.84 17.40 -9.14
C SER A 88 19.50 17.90 -9.70
N GLN A 89 18.72 17.05 -10.38
CA GLN A 89 17.36 17.39 -10.79
C GLN A 89 16.44 17.78 -9.61
N GLY A 90 16.71 17.28 -8.40
CA GLY A 90 15.98 17.68 -7.19
C GLY A 90 16.22 19.16 -6.80
N LEU A 91 17.21 19.80 -7.38
CA LEU A 91 17.54 21.22 -7.24
C LEU A 91 17.29 22.04 -8.51
N ALA A 92 16.58 21.50 -9.50
CA ALA A 92 16.38 22.18 -10.80
C ALA A 92 15.86 23.60 -10.64
N ALA A 93 14.81 23.81 -9.83
CA ALA A 93 14.26 25.14 -9.57
C ALA A 93 15.26 26.11 -8.91
N HIS A 94 16.18 25.60 -8.08
CA HIS A 94 17.25 26.39 -7.46
C HIS A 94 18.33 26.76 -8.49
N ILE A 95 18.74 25.80 -9.33
CA ILE A 95 19.70 26.00 -10.41
C ILE A 95 19.14 27.01 -11.42
N ASP A 96 17.89 26.88 -11.83
CA ASP A 96 17.21 27.81 -12.73
C ASP A 96 17.13 29.23 -12.13
N LEU A 97 16.89 29.33 -10.82
CA LEU A 97 16.84 30.62 -10.12
C LEU A 97 18.21 31.32 -10.16
N ILE A 98 19.32 30.59 -9.95
CA ILE A 98 20.69 31.12 -10.05
C ILE A 98 21.00 31.55 -11.50
N ALA A 99 20.61 30.73 -12.49
CA ALA A 99 20.79 31.06 -13.89
C ALA A 99 20.05 32.37 -14.27
N ASN A 100 18.77 32.47 -13.89
CA ASN A 100 17.96 33.67 -14.12
C ASN A 100 18.50 34.91 -13.41
N TYR A 101 19.00 34.74 -12.17
CA TYR A 101 19.68 35.85 -11.47
C TYR A 101 20.91 36.32 -12.23
N THR A 102 21.74 35.40 -12.72
CA THR A 102 22.96 35.70 -13.46
C THR A 102 22.65 36.44 -14.77
N GLU A 103 21.63 35.99 -15.50
CA GLU A 103 21.19 36.65 -16.74
C GLU A 103 20.64 38.06 -16.45
N LEU A 104 19.74 38.18 -15.46
CA LEU A 104 19.17 39.48 -15.11
C LEU A 104 20.22 40.46 -14.58
N SER A 105 21.21 40.01 -13.79
CA SER A 105 22.29 40.82 -13.26
C SER A 105 23.19 41.43 -14.36
N GLY A 106 23.32 40.73 -15.52
CA GLY A 106 24.03 41.22 -16.69
C GLY A 106 23.26 42.23 -17.55
N THR A 107 21.93 42.29 -17.41
CA THR A 107 21.06 43.13 -18.26
C THR A 107 20.27 44.18 -17.49
N ALA A 108 20.29 44.18 -16.17
CA ALA A 108 19.52 45.08 -15.30
C ALA A 108 19.84 46.55 -15.56
N GLN A 109 18.82 47.35 -15.84
CA GLN A 109 18.93 48.78 -16.08
C GLN A 109 17.85 49.61 -15.36
N SER A 110 16.85 48.96 -14.77
CA SER A 110 15.74 49.62 -14.09
C SER A 110 15.74 49.37 -12.59
N ASN A 111 15.08 50.25 -11.82
CA ASN A 111 14.87 50.00 -10.38
C ASN A 111 14.04 48.72 -10.11
N ASP A 112 13.08 48.40 -10.98
CA ASP A 112 12.31 47.19 -10.90
C ASP A 112 13.18 45.93 -11.05
N ASP A 113 14.22 46.00 -11.91
CA ASP A 113 15.20 44.92 -12.07
C ASP A 113 16.04 44.74 -10.83
N LEU A 114 16.43 45.83 -10.16
CA LEU A 114 17.17 45.74 -8.89
C LEU A 114 16.36 45.12 -7.76
N GLU A 115 15.08 45.51 -7.63
CA GLU A 115 14.18 44.88 -6.65
C GLU A 115 13.98 43.36 -6.92
N ARG A 116 13.86 42.96 -8.19
CA ARG A 116 13.79 41.55 -8.57
C ARG A 116 15.08 40.80 -8.22
N LEU A 117 16.23 41.38 -8.50
CA LEU A 117 17.53 40.81 -8.14
C LEU A 117 17.67 40.61 -6.64
N GLU A 118 17.26 41.59 -5.81
CA GLU A 118 17.27 41.48 -4.35
C GLU A 118 16.35 40.33 -3.87
N GLN A 119 15.16 40.24 -4.43
CA GLN A 119 14.22 39.12 -4.12
C GLN A 119 14.80 37.75 -4.51
N MET A 120 15.40 37.66 -5.71
CA MET A 120 16.03 36.42 -6.18
C MET A 120 17.22 36.03 -5.31
N GLN A 121 18.09 37.02 -4.95
CA GLN A 121 19.22 36.80 -4.05
C GLN A 121 18.75 36.25 -2.69
N SER A 122 17.79 36.92 -2.05
CA SER A 122 17.22 36.48 -0.78
C SER A 122 16.67 35.06 -0.86
N ARG A 123 16.04 34.69 -1.99
CA ARG A 123 15.52 33.36 -2.23
C ARG A 123 16.63 32.34 -2.46
N ILE A 124 17.70 32.67 -3.18
CA ILE A 124 18.88 31.79 -3.36
C ILE A 124 19.54 31.51 -2.02
N ASP A 125 19.72 32.51 -1.17
CA ASP A 125 20.29 32.35 0.17
C ASP A 125 19.44 31.46 1.07
N THR A 126 18.11 31.60 0.98
CA THR A 126 17.14 30.74 1.72
C THR A 126 17.16 29.29 1.23
N LEU A 127 17.42 29.06 -0.07
CA LEU A 127 17.49 27.72 -0.66
C LEU A 127 18.81 26.98 -0.41
N GLY A 128 19.78 27.62 0.23
CA GLY A 128 21.06 26.99 0.60
C GLY A 128 22.26 27.57 -0.12
N GLY A 129 22.12 28.76 -0.74
CA GLY A 129 23.21 29.54 -1.29
C GLY A 129 23.53 29.28 -2.77
N TRP A 130 24.67 29.71 -3.19
CA TRP A 130 25.09 29.81 -4.61
C TRP A 130 25.76 28.58 -5.19
N GLN A 131 25.90 27.49 -4.41
CA GLN A 131 26.62 26.26 -4.79
C GLN A 131 25.74 25.03 -4.59
N PRO A 132 24.73 24.80 -5.44
CA PRO A 132 23.86 23.65 -5.35
C PRO A 132 24.62 22.30 -5.48
N GLU A 133 25.78 22.30 -6.16
CA GLU A 133 26.64 21.12 -6.33
C GLU A 133 27.12 20.57 -4.98
N LEU A 134 27.39 21.42 -4.00
CA LEU A 134 27.81 21.00 -2.66
C LEU A 134 26.67 20.27 -1.91
N GLN A 135 25.42 20.67 -2.16
CA GLN A 135 24.26 19.98 -1.58
C GLN A 135 24.11 18.59 -2.19
N VAL A 136 24.31 18.46 -3.50
CA VAL A 136 24.29 17.17 -4.21
C VAL A 136 25.38 16.24 -3.67
N GLU A 137 26.63 16.73 -3.55
CA GLU A 137 27.75 15.96 -3.01
C GLU A 137 27.51 15.51 -1.57
N ALA A 138 26.95 16.39 -0.74
CA ALA A 138 26.65 16.09 0.66
C ALA A 138 25.65 14.94 0.75
N ILE A 139 24.57 14.95 -0.04
CA ILE A 139 23.54 13.89 -0.05
C ILE A 139 24.08 12.60 -0.62
N ILE A 140 24.84 12.65 -1.72
CA ILE A 140 25.49 11.46 -2.31
C ILE A 140 26.40 10.78 -1.28
N THR A 141 27.19 11.56 -0.56
CA THR A 141 28.08 11.06 0.50
C THR A 141 27.31 10.53 1.68
N GLN A 142 26.29 11.24 2.16
CA GLN A 142 25.45 10.82 3.29
C GLN A 142 24.77 9.48 3.01
N LEU A 143 24.22 9.30 1.81
CA LEU A 143 23.49 8.09 1.42
C LEU A 143 24.39 7.02 0.78
N ALA A 144 25.70 7.26 0.75
CA ALA A 144 26.74 6.38 0.17
C ALA A 144 26.41 5.91 -1.25
N LEU A 145 25.96 6.84 -2.12
CA LEU A 145 25.55 6.54 -3.49
C LEU A 145 26.73 6.50 -4.46
N PRO A 146 26.72 5.62 -5.49
CA PRO A 146 27.75 5.58 -6.53
C PRO A 146 27.53 6.69 -7.55
N ALA A 147 28.11 7.88 -7.33
CA ALA A 147 27.84 9.13 -8.03
C ALA A 147 27.89 9.05 -9.57
N GLU A 148 28.88 8.34 -10.12
CA GLU A 148 29.18 8.30 -11.57
C GLU A 148 28.54 7.09 -12.28
N THR A 149 27.84 6.22 -11.55
CA THR A 149 27.19 5.05 -12.13
C THR A 149 25.90 5.44 -12.84
N LEU A 150 25.63 4.88 -14.02
CA LEU A 150 24.39 5.10 -14.73
C LEU A 150 23.20 4.50 -13.97
N LEU A 151 22.05 5.16 -13.99
CA LEU A 151 20.85 4.66 -13.32
C LEU A 151 20.41 3.30 -13.88
N SER A 152 20.61 3.06 -15.20
CA SER A 152 20.32 1.78 -15.86
C SER A 152 21.13 0.59 -15.32
N GLU A 153 22.31 0.83 -14.78
CA GLU A 153 23.21 -0.20 -14.24
C GLU A 153 22.87 -0.59 -12.81
N LEU A 154 22.04 0.21 -12.13
CA LEU A 154 21.70 0.02 -10.73
C LEU A 154 20.54 -0.97 -10.55
N SER A 155 20.58 -1.73 -9.45
CA SER A 155 19.47 -2.55 -9.00
C SER A 155 18.27 -1.69 -8.58
N GLY A 156 17.07 -2.29 -8.52
CA GLY A 156 15.85 -1.59 -8.13
C GLY A 156 15.95 -0.90 -6.76
N GLY A 157 16.59 -1.54 -5.78
CA GLY A 157 16.82 -0.94 -4.45
C GLY A 157 17.73 0.31 -4.51
N TRP A 158 18.81 0.25 -5.30
CA TRP A 158 19.68 1.40 -5.50
C TRP A 158 18.99 2.53 -6.24
N ARG A 159 18.20 2.24 -7.29
CA ARG A 159 17.40 3.26 -8.00
C ARG A 159 16.45 3.99 -7.05
N ARG A 160 15.84 3.29 -6.09
CA ARG A 160 14.97 3.91 -5.08
C ARG A 160 15.74 4.75 -4.07
N ARG A 161 16.97 4.37 -3.70
CA ARG A 161 17.85 5.22 -2.87
C ARG A 161 18.18 6.52 -3.61
N VAL A 162 18.44 6.46 -4.92
CA VAL A 162 18.66 7.64 -5.75
C VAL A 162 17.41 8.51 -5.85
N ALA A 163 16.22 7.91 -5.99
CA ALA A 163 14.96 8.65 -5.98
C ALA A 163 14.74 9.38 -4.63
N LEU A 164 15.06 8.74 -3.51
CA LEU A 164 15.00 9.40 -2.20
C LEU A 164 16.02 10.53 -2.11
N ALA A 165 17.26 10.34 -2.58
CA ALA A 165 18.27 11.39 -2.63
C ALA A 165 17.79 12.61 -3.41
N LYS A 166 17.21 12.41 -4.61
CA LYS A 166 16.58 13.45 -5.41
C LYS A 166 15.48 14.19 -4.64
N ALA A 167 14.65 13.46 -3.88
CA ALA A 167 13.57 14.06 -3.11
C ALA A 167 14.07 14.89 -1.90
N VAL A 168 15.16 14.47 -1.23
CA VAL A 168 15.62 15.12 0.02
C VAL A 168 16.75 16.13 -0.20
N VAL A 169 17.38 16.21 -1.38
CA VAL A 169 18.51 17.11 -1.65
C VAL A 169 18.16 18.59 -1.43
N SER A 170 16.91 18.98 -1.73
CA SER A 170 16.39 20.34 -1.49
C SER A 170 16.07 20.61 -0.01
N LYS A 171 16.27 19.63 0.89
CA LYS A 171 15.91 19.69 2.32
C LYS A 171 14.47 20.17 2.51
N PRO A 172 13.46 19.46 1.98
CA PRO A 172 12.07 19.89 2.09
C PRO A 172 11.60 19.92 3.54
N ASP A 173 10.65 20.81 3.85
CA ASP A 173 10.02 20.90 5.16
C ASP A 173 8.99 19.79 5.34
N VAL A 174 8.41 19.32 4.21
CA VAL A 174 7.47 18.20 4.14
C VAL A 174 7.90 17.23 3.05
N LEU A 175 8.15 15.98 3.43
CA LEU A 175 8.48 14.86 2.53
C LEU A 175 7.27 13.93 2.40
N LEU A 176 6.84 13.66 1.16
CA LEU A 176 5.71 12.79 0.85
C LEU A 176 6.22 11.46 0.27
N LEU A 177 5.80 10.34 0.89
CA LEU A 177 6.20 8.99 0.50
C LEU A 177 4.93 8.16 0.19
N ASP A 178 4.74 7.81 -1.07
CA ASP A 178 3.60 6.97 -1.50
C ASP A 178 4.06 5.52 -1.71
N GLU A 179 3.68 4.62 -0.82
CA GLU A 179 4.03 3.19 -0.78
C GLU A 179 5.54 2.93 -0.94
N PRO A 180 6.41 3.54 -0.10
CA PRO A 180 7.86 3.44 -0.27
C PRO A 180 8.42 2.05 0.04
N THR A 181 7.66 1.20 0.72
CA THR A 181 8.03 -0.18 1.11
C THR A 181 7.56 -1.25 0.11
N ASN A 182 6.76 -0.89 -0.91
CA ASN A 182 6.26 -1.85 -1.90
C ASN A 182 7.35 -2.34 -2.85
N HIS A 183 7.39 -3.64 -3.11
CA HIS A 183 8.31 -4.30 -4.06
C HIS A 183 9.80 -4.07 -3.79
N VAL A 184 10.17 -3.82 -2.55
CA VAL A 184 11.58 -3.66 -2.12
C VAL A 184 11.98 -4.75 -1.13
N ASP A 185 13.28 -4.94 -1.00
CA ASP A 185 13.85 -5.90 -0.06
C ASP A 185 13.95 -5.32 1.37
N ILE A 186 14.17 -6.21 2.32
CA ILE A 186 14.23 -5.87 3.75
C ILE A 186 15.38 -4.89 4.04
N ASP A 187 16.54 -5.07 3.38
CA ASP A 187 17.69 -4.19 3.57
C ASP A 187 17.38 -2.73 3.19
N TYR A 188 16.59 -2.53 2.11
CA TYR A 188 16.13 -1.21 1.73
C TYR A 188 15.13 -0.65 2.75
N ILE A 189 14.18 -1.47 3.23
CA ILE A 189 13.19 -1.03 4.23
C ILE A 189 13.88 -0.58 5.51
N GLU A 190 14.86 -1.34 6.04
CA GLU A 190 15.61 -0.99 7.24
C GLU A 190 16.45 0.28 7.06
N TRP A 191 17.06 0.42 5.89
CA TRP A 191 17.76 1.65 5.53
C TRP A 191 16.82 2.85 5.48
N LEU A 192 15.64 2.71 4.82
CA LEU A 192 14.63 3.76 4.75
C LEU A 192 14.07 4.13 6.12
N GLU A 193 13.82 3.14 7.00
CA GLU A 193 13.41 3.38 8.38
C GLU A 193 14.42 4.28 9.11
N HIS A 194 15.72 4.02 8.92
CA HIS A 194 16.79 4.83 9.52
C HIS A 194 16.78 6.27 9.01
N GLU A 195 16.72 6.46 7.69
CA GLU A 195 16.72 7.78 7.05
C GLU A 195 15.48 8.62 7.45
N VAL A 196 14.27 8.02 7.39
CA VAL A 196 13.03 8.69 7.76
C VAL A 196 13.01 9.04 9.25
N ARG A 197 13.57 8.19 10.12
CA ARG A 197 13.68 8.48 11.55
C ARG A 197 14.61 9.66 11.83
N GLY A 198 15.73 9.75 11.11
CA GLY A 198 16.71 10.84 11.22
C GLY A 198 16.29 12.14 10.56
N TYR A 199 15.23 12.11 9.74
CA TYR A 199 14.79 13.28 8.97
C TYR A 199 14.25 14.41 9.86
N LYS A 200 14.72 15.64 9.65
CA LYS A 200 14.37 16.80 10.49
C LYS A 200 13.06 17.49 10.09
N GLY A 201 12.57 17.28 8.87
CA GLY A 201 11.28 17.79 8.42
C GLY A 201 10.12 16.88 8.82
N SER A 202 8.90 17.26 8.43
CA SER A 202 7.72 16.41 8.57
C SER A 202 7.66 15.39 7.43
N VAL A 203 7.21 14.19 7.74
CA VAL A 203 7.05 13.13 6.74
C VAL A 203 5.61 12.65 6.73
N ILE A 204 5.03 12.60 5.53
CA ILE A 204 3.74 11.95 5.32
C ILE A 204 3.98 10.73 4.45
N PHE A 205 3.53 9.59 4.91
CA PHE A 205 3.72 8.36 4.16
C PHE A 205 2.45 7.51 4.12
N ILE A 206 2.30 6.81 3.00
CA ILE A 206 1.31 5.76 2.81
C ILE A 206 2.07 4.45 2.83
N THR A 207 1.65 3.50 3.65
CA THR A 207 2.24 2.15 3.65
C THR A 207 1.26 1.12 4.17
N HIS A 208 1.45 -0.11 3.75
CA HIS A 208 0.79 -1.29 4.29
C HIS A 208 1.73 -2.15 5.15
N ASP A 209 3.01 -1.78 5.24
CA ASP A 209 4.00 -2.40 6.13
C ASP A 209 3.77 -1.96 7.59
N ARG A 210 3.25 -2.88 8.41
CA ARG A 210 2.91 -2.63 9.82
C ARG A 210 4.14 -2.37 10.67
N ALA A 211 5.25 -3.09 10.42
CA ALA A 211 6.50 -2.90 11.15
C ALA A 211 7.07 -1.51 10.89
N PHE A 212 7.08 -1.05 9.63
CA PHE A 212 7.49 0.30 9.24
C PHE A 212 6.60 1.37 9.91
N LEU A 213 5.28 1.17 9.86
CA LEU A 213 4.30 2.07 10.45
C LEU A 213 4.47 2.17 11.98
N GLN A 214 4.58 1.04 12.68
CA GLN A 214 4.74 0.99 14.14
C GLN A 214 6.01 1.71 14.62
N LYS A 215 7.09 1.63 13.84
CA LYS A 215 8.38 2.24 14.19
C LYS A 215 8.46 3.74 13.95
N LEU A 216 7.70 4.26 13.00
CA LEU A 216 7.87 5.62 12.49
C LEU A 216 6.69 6.55 12.75
N ALA A 217 5.44 6.06 12.73
CA ALA A 217 4.28 6.92 12.86
C ALA A 217 4.19 7.56 14.25
N THR A 218 4.04 8.89 14.26
CA THR A 218 3.70 9.67 15.45
C THR A 218 2.22 9.99 15.50
N ARG A 219 1.55 9.92 14.36
CA ARG A 219 0.11 10.11 14.18
C ARG A 219 -0.38 9.32 12.98
N ILE A 220 -1.54 8.71 13.12
CA ILE A 220 -2.20 7.98 12.04
C ILE A 220 -3.40 8.78 11.57
N VAL A 221 -3.56 8.88 10.28
CA VAL A 221 -4.68 9.52 9.61
C VAL A 221 -5.37 8.49 8.74
N GLU A 222 -6.60 8.18 9.09
CA GLU A 222 -7.41 7.18 8.39
C GLU A 222 -8.37 7.84 7.42
N ILE A 223 -8.41 7.33 6.20
CA ILE A 223 -9.42 7.69 5.20
C ILE A 223 -10.47 6.58 5.17
N ASP A 224 -11.64 6.86 5.73
CA ASP A 224 -12.77 5.94 5.72
C ASP A 224 -14.02 6.64 5.19
N ARG A 225 -14.64 6.06 4.15
CA ARG A 225 -15.91 6.52 3.57
C ARG A 225 -15.92 8.01 3.19
N GLY A 226 -14.80 8.52 2.65
CA GLY A 226 -14.65 9.90 2.23
C GLY A 226 -14.36 10.89 3.38
N ARG A 227 -14.24 10.42 4.61
CA ARG A 227 -13.87 11.23 5.77
C ARG A 227 -12.43 10.97 6.17
N ILE A 228 -11.80 11.99 6.73
CA ILE A 228 -10.48 11.89 7.34
C ILE A 228 -10.65 11.87 8.86
N ILE A 229 -10.09 10.85 9.51
CA ILE A 229 -10.08 10.71 10.96
C ILE A 229 -8.64 10.67 11.43
N SER A 230 -8.27 11.56 12.35
CA SER A 230 -6.93 11.64 12.92
C SER A 230 -6.86 10.90 14.25
N TRP A 231 -5.89 10.00 14.38
CA TRP A 231 -5.64 9.17 15.56
C TRP A 231 -4.25 9.51 16.11
N PRO A 232 -4.14 10.05 17.34
CA PRO A 232 -2.85 10.35 17.92
C PRO A 232 -2.12 9.09 18.37
N GLY A 233 -0.78 9.13 18.28
CA GLY A 233 0.10 8.06 18.73
C GLY A 233 0.45 7.05 17.63
N ASP A 234 0.99 5.92 18.06
CA ASP A 234 1.46 4.82 17.24
C ASP A 234 0.33 3.87 16.75
N TYR A 235 0.71 2.85 16.00
CA TYR A 235 -0.23 1.89 15.45
C TYR A 235 -0.97 1.07 16.51
N ALA A 236 -0.32 0.72 17.62
CA ALA A 236 -0.98 -0.02 18.70
C ALA A 236 -2.09 0.82 19.37
N ASN A 237 -1.81 2.12 19.61
CA ASN A 237 -2.81 3.03 20.12
C ASN A 237 -3.98 3.25 19.13
N TYR A 238 -3.66 3.36 17.84
CA TYR A 238 -4.67 3.44 16.78
C TYR A 238 -5.64 2.23 16.84
N LEU A 239 -5.12 1.01 16.89
CA LEU A 239 -5.96 -0.21 16.93
C LEU A 239 -6.91 -0.17 18.12
N ARG A 240 -6.41 0.17 19.29
CA ARG A 240 -7.21 0.27 20.52
C ARG A 240 -8.31 1.35 20.41
N LEU A 241 -7.95 2.54 19.93
CA LEU A 241 -8.92 3.65 19.76
C LEU A 241 -9.95 3.36 18.69
N LYS A 242 -9.54 2.71 17.61
CA LYS A 242 -10.45 2.31 16.52
C LYS A 242 -11.44 1.25 17.00
N GLU A 243 -11.01 0.25 17.75
CA GLU A 243 -11.90 -0.76 18.35
C GLU A 243 -12.96 -0.09 19.23
N GLN A 244 -12.55 0.79 20.14
CA GLN A 244 -13.46 1.58 20.97
C GLN A 244 -14.46 2.39 20.13
N ALA A 245 -13.98 3.13 19.12
CA ALA A 245 -14.83 3.93 18.25
C ALA A 245 -15.85 3.09 17.47
N LEU A 246 -15.47 1.86 17.07
CA LEU A 246 -16.35 0.92 16.37
C LEU A 246 -17.44 0.38 17.31
N GLU A 247 -17.12 0.04 18.55
CA GLU A 247 -18.09 -0.40 19.59
C GLU A 247 -19.07 0.74 19.90
N ASP A 248 -18.58 1.97 20.06
CA ASP A 248 -19.41 3.15 20.29
C ASP A 248 -20.33 3.46 19.10
N GLU A 249 -19.86 3.30 17.87
CA GLU A 249 -20.67 3.45 16.65
C GLU A 249 -21.79 2.41 16.61
N GLU A 250 -21.47 1.15 16.89
CA GLU A 250 -22.43 0.05 16.90
C GLU A 250 -23.51 0.24 17.97
N THR A 251 -23.09 0.64 19.17
CA THR A 251 -24.00 0.96 20.28
C THR A 251 -24.93 2.11 19.92
N ARG A 252 -24.41 3.22 19.40
CA ARG A 252 -25.20 4.38 18.93
C ARG A 252 -26.18 3.98 17.83
N ASN A 253 -25.73 3.21 16.86
CA ASN A 253 -26.56 2.71 15.77
C ASN A 253 -27.70 1.81 16.27
N SER A 254 -27.41 0.89 17.20
CA SER A 254 -28.41 0.01 17.83
C SER A 254 -29.47 0.82 18.59
N LEU A 255 -29.05 1.80 19.39
CA LEU A 255 -29.96 2.69 20.12
C LEU A 255 -30.83 3.52 19.19
N PHE A 256 -30.24 4.06 18.12
CA PHE A 256 -30.96 4.81 17.12
C PHE A 256 -31.99 3.94 16.38
N ASP A 257 -31.61 2.72 15.98
CA ASP A 257 -32.51 1.80 15.28
C ASP A 257 -33.66 1.33 16.18
N LYS A 258 -33.39 1.11 17.48
CA LYS A 258 -34.44 0.85 18.47
C LYS A 258 -35.41 2.03 18.58
N ARG A 259 -34.90 3.27 18.65
CA ARG A 259 -35.74 4.49 18.70
C ARG A 259 -36.54 4.65 17.42
N LEU A 260 -35.93 4.45 16.24
CA LEU A 260 -36.62 4.50 14.96
C LEU A 260 -37.78 3.48 14.90
N ALA A 261 -37.50 2.23 15.32
CA ALA A 261 -38.51 1.17 15.35
C ALA A 261 -39.69 1.50 16.29
N GLN A 262 -39.42 2.12 17.45
CA GLN A 262 -40.45 2.59 18.37
C GLN A 262 -41.33 3.69 17.75
N GLU A 263 -40.74 4.67 17.08
CA GLU A 263 -41.45 5.73 16.39
C GLU A 263 -42.27 5.19 15.20
N GLU A 264 -41.74 4.22 14.47
CA GLU A 264 -42.46 3.53 13.40
C GLU A 264 -43.65 2.73 13.91
N ALA A 265 -43.48 1.99 15.00
CA ALA A 265 -44.55 1.23 15.64
C ALA A 265 -45.67 2.14 16.15
N TRP A 266 -45.29 3.31 16.74
CA TRP A 266 -46.24 4.29 17.21
C TRP A 266 -47.08 4.87 16.06
N ILE A 267 -46.49 5.17 14.90
CA ILE A 267 -47.24 5.65 13.73
C ILE A 267 -48.19 4.61 13.17
N ARG A 268 -47.76 3.31 13.15
CA ARG A 268 -48.61 2.18 12.68
C ARG A 268 -49.84 1.93 13.57
N GLN A 269 -49.75 2.22 14.87
CA GLN A 269 -50.88 2.04 15.81
C GLN A 269 -52.00 3.04 15.65
N GLY A 270 -51.90 4.00 14.73
CA GLY A 270 -52.95 4.92 14.35
C GLY A 270 -53.07 6.17 15.25
N ILE A 271 -53.14 7.31 14.61
CA ILE A 271 -53.26 8.63 15.26
C ILE A 271 -54.74 8.84 15.67
N LYS A 272 -55.10 8.43 16.86
CA LYS A 272 -56.35 8.88 17.47
C LYS A 272 -56.10 10.16 18.24
N ALA A 273 -56.64 11.30 17.68
CA ALA A 273 -56.77 12.62 18.26
C ALA A 273 -55.53 13.55 18.36
N ARG A 274 -55.70 14.77 17.81
CA ARG A 274 -54.89 16.02 17.78
C ARG A 274 -53.89 16.15 16.64
N ARG A 275 -54.35 16.67 15.52
CA ARG A 275 -53.59 16.87 14.26
C ARG A 275 -52.28 17.66 14.41
N THR A 276 -52.23 18.74 15.15
CA THR A 276 -51.09 19.67 15.19
C THR A 276 -49.88 19.18 15.97
N ARG A 277 -50.07 18.35 17.01
CA ARG A 277 -48.95 17.81 17.81
C ARG A 277 -48.25 16.64 17.13
N ASN A 278 -48.89 16.03 16.14
CA ASN A 278 -48.40 14.84 15.42
C ASN A 278 -47.54 15.18 14.20
N GLU A 279 -47.71 16.35 13.56
CA GLU A 279 -46.93 16.76 12.39
C GLU A 279 -45.44 16.91 12.71
N GLY A 280 -45.07 17.46 13.88
CA GLY A 280 -43.69 17.56 14.34
C GLY A 280 -43.02 16.20 14.48
N ARG A 281 -43.75 15.21 15.05
CA ARG A 281 -43.26 13.85 15.26
C ARG A 281 -43.14 13.08 13.95
N VAL A 282 -44.03 13.29 12.99
CA VAL A 282 -43.94 12.74 11.63
C VAL A 282 -42.74 13.34 10.88
N ARG A 283 -42.50 14.65 11.01
CA ARG A 283 -41.29 15.28 10.44
C ARG A 283 -40.02 14.70 11.06
N ALA A 284 -39.99 14.53 12.39
CA ALA A 284 -38.85 13.91 13.08
C ALA A 284 -38.59 12.46 12.59
N LEU A 285 -39.66 11.65 12.40
CA LEU A 285 -39.50 10.29 11.86
C LEU A 285 -38.99 10.31 10.42
N LYS A 286 -39.46 11.22 9.56
CA LYS A 286 -38.90 11.37 8.20
C LYS A 286 -37.43 11.73 8.26
N ALA A 287 -37.04 12.70 9.09
CA ALA A 287 -35.64 13.06 9.29
C ALA A 287 -34.79 11.86 9.79
N MET A 288 -35.31 11.07 10.72
CA MET A 288 -34.61 9.84 11.18
C MET A 288 -34.50 8.79 10.08
N ARG A 289 -35.48 8.61 9.22
CA ARG A 289 -35.39 7.72 8.05
C ARG A 289 -34.39 8.22 7.03
N ASP A 290 -34.36 9.51 6.76
CA ASP A 290 -33.39 10.14 5.87
C ASP A 290 -31.95 10.00 6.44
N GLU A 291 -31.80 10.21 7.73
CA GLU A 291 -30.53 9.98 8.42
C GLU A 291 -30.08 8.52 8.32
N ARG A 292 -30.99 7.56 8.54
CA ARG A 292 -30.72 6.13 8.37
C ARG A 292 -30.33 5.79 6.92
N SER A 293 -31.02 6.37 5.93
CA SER A 293 -30.73 6.12 4.51
C SER A 293 -29.39 6.70 4.06
N LYS A 294 -28.95 7.80 4.67
CA LYS A 294 -27.64 8.44 4.43
C LYS A 294 -26.50 7.75 5.16
N ARG A 295 -26.76 6.79 6.08
CA ARG A 295 -25.70 6.01 6.71
C ARG A 295 -24.99 5.22 5.65
N LEU A 296 -23.71 5.52 5.48
CA LEU A 296 -22.81 4.68 4.70
C LEU A 296 -22.65 3.37 5.48
N ASN A 297 -23.27 2.31 4.99
CA ASN A 297 -23.16 0.99 5.61
C ASN A 297 -21.68 0.60 5.75
N LYS A 298 -21.29 0.10 6.93
CA LYS A 298 -19.99 -0.59 7.08
C LYS A 298 -19.88 -1.62 5.96
N GLN A 299 -18.86 -1.49 5.13
CA GLN A 299 -18.44 -2.61 4.30
C GLN A 299 -18.07 -3.72 5.29
N GLY A 300 -18.66 -4.91 5.13
CA GLY A 300 -18.46 -6.02 6.05
C GLY A 300 -16.96 -6.31 6.28
N LYS A 301 -16.62 -6.89 7.44
CA LYS A 301 -15.29 -7.43 7.68
C LYS A 301 -15.00 -8.49 6.60
N ALA A 302 -13.77 -8.51 6.10
CA ALA A 302 -13.34 -9.56 5.20
C ALA A 302 -13.54 -10.94 5.87
N GLN A 303 -14.07 -11.90 5.14
CA GLN A 303 -14.31 -13.28 5.64
C GLN A 303 -13.90 -14.24 4.54
N ILE A 304 -12.65 -14.66 4.57
CA ILE A 304 -12.09 -15.60 3.62
C ILE A 304 -12.40 -17.04 4.08
N GLN A 305 -12.61 -17.94 3.12
CA GLN A 305 -12.66 -19.39 3.35
C GLN A 305 -11.73 -20.06 2.35
N ILE A 306 -10.98 -21.06 2.80
CA ILE A 306 -10.08 -21.88 1.99
C ILE A 306 -10.72 -23.27 1.82
N ALA A 307 -10.70 -23.82 0.61
CA ALA A 307 -11.20 -25.15 0.34
C ALA A 307 -10.28 -26.21 0.97
N SER A 308 -10.85 -27.18 1.66
CA SER A 308 -10.10 -28.32 2.19
C SER A 308 -9.76 -29.33 1.10
N SER A 309 -8.60 -29.95 1.19
CA SER A 309 -8.13 -30.96 0.24
C SER A 309 -7.83 -32.29 0.94
N GLU A 310 -7.72 -33.35 0.15
CA GLU A 310 -7.17 -34.63 0.62
C GLU A 310 -5.70 -34.48 1.03
N GLU A 311 -5.26 -35.30 1.97
CA GLU A 311 -3.90 -35.26 2.48
C GLU A 311 -2.87 -35.68 1.42
N SER A 312 -1.79 -34.91 1.31
CA SER A 312 -0.60 -35.28 0.51
C SER A 312 0.18 -36.44 1.14
N GLY A 313 1.14 -36.99 0.39
CA GLY A 313 2.14 -37.90 0.95
C GLY A 313 2.95 -37.21 2.07
N ARG A 314 3.56 -38.02 2.97
CA ARG A 314 4.33 -37.50 4.12
C ARG A 314 5.52 -36.60 3.70
N LYS A 315 6.17 -36.88 2.55
CA LYS A 315 7.20 -36.04 1.94
C LYS A 315 6.57 -35.25 0.81
N VAL A 316 6.66 -33.92 0.86
CA VAL A 316 6.08 -33.03 -0.13
C VAL A 316 7.12 -32.69 -1.22
N ILE A 317 8.30 -32.21 -0.83
CA ILE A 317 9.39 -31.89 -1.76
C ILE A 317 10.72 -32.33 -1.13
N GLU A 318 11.61 -32.96 -1.92
CA GLU A 318 12.97 -33.26 -1.52
C GLU A 318 13.96 -32.78 -2.58
N ALA A 319 14.69 -31.71 -2.27
CA ALA A 319 15.75 -31.14 -3.09
C ALA A 319 17.09 -31.67 -2.65
N ARG A 320 17.90 -32.26 -3.57
CA ARG A 320 19.17 -32.89 -3.28
C ARG A 320 20.28 -32.25 -4.11
N ALA A 321 21.21 -31.58 -3.41
CA ALA A 321 22.43 -31.00 -3.99
C ALA A 321 22.18 -30.16 -5.25
N ILE A 322 21.13 -29.32 -5.21
CA ILE A 322 20.75 -28.46 -6.33
C ILE A 322 21.85 -27.40 -6.54
N THR A 323 22.32 -27.33 -7.78
CA THR A 323 23.17 -26.23 -8.26
C THR A 323 22.52 -25.62 -9.49
N HIS A 324 22.36 -24.31 -9.49
CA HIS A 324 21.77 -23.55 -10.60
C HIS A 324 22.35 -22.15 -10.68
N GLY A 325 22.49 -21.62 -11.89
CA GLY A 325 22.97 -20.27 -12.14
C GLY A 325 22.67 -19.83 -13.57
N PHE A 326 22.73 -18.53 -13.81
CA PHE A 326 22.55 -17.92 -15.12
C PHE A 326 23.80 -17.22 -15.59
N ALA A 327 24.17 -17.38 -16.86
CA ALA A 327 25.30 -16.71 -17.51
C ALA A 327 26.62 -16.79 -16.70
N GLY A 328 26.89 -17.95 -16.07
CA GLY A 328 28.11 -18.17 -15.28
C GLY A 328 28.09 -17.61 -13.85
N LYS A 329 27.00 -16.93 -13.45
CA LYS A 329 26.80 -16.49 -12.07
C LYS A 329 26.00 -17.55 -11.31
N PRO A 330 26.61 -18.20 -10.27
CA PRO A 330 25.88 -19.18 -9.46
C PRO A 330 24.80 -18.47 -8.63
N LEU A 331 23.60 -19.05 -8.58
CA LEU A 331 22.51 -18.63 -7.70
C LEU A 331 22.29 -19.60 -6.54
N LEU A 332 22.44 -20.90 -6.82
CA LEU A 332 22.29 -21.96 -5.84
C LEU A 332 23.50 -22.90 -5.98
N ASN A 333 24.11 -23.25 -4.88
CA ASN A 333 25.27 -24.16 -4.86
C ASN A 333 25.06 -25.28 -3.82
N ASN A 334 24.99 -26.52 -4.28
CA ASN A 334 24.82 -27.74 -3.45
C ASN A 334 23.65 -27.61 -2.43
N PHE A 335 22.57 -26.92 -2.82
CA PHE A 335 21.43 -26.64 -1.96
C PHE A 335 20.65 -27.92 -1.66
N LYS A 336 20.27 -28.12 -0.39
CA LYS A 336 19.49 -29.27 0.08
C LYS A 336 18.31 -28.78 0.91
N LEU A 337 17.12 -29.26 0.59
CA LEU A 337 15.91 -28.92 1.33
C LEU A 337 14.95 -30.11 1.33
N LYS A 338 14.31 -30.36 2.46
CA LYS A 338 13.27 -31.38 2.59
C LYS A 338 12.05 -30.75 3.24
N ILE A 339 10.94 -30.80 2.54
CA ILE A 339 9.64 -30.26 2.98
C ILE A 339 8.72 -31.44 3.28
N MET A 340 8.19 -31.45 4.48
CA MET A 340 7.24 -32.46 4.94
C MET A 340 5.81 -31.90 4.87
N ARG A 341 4.81 -32.79 4.91
CA ARG A 341 3.41 -32.40 5.02
C ARG A 341 3.17 -31.60 6.29
N GLY A 342 2.50 -30.45 6.14
CA GLY A 342 2.19 -29.53 7.23
C GLY A 342 3.28 -28.53 7.55
N ASP A 343 4.46 -28.61 6.89
CA ASP A 343 5.50 -27.57 7.07
C ASP A 343 5.00 -26.24 6.54
N ARG A 344 5.41 -25.17 7.23
CA ARG A 344 5.13 -23.78 6.88
C ARG A 344 6.47 -23.05 6.76
N ILE A 345 6.88 -22.77 5.54
CA ILE A 345 8.23 -22.27 5.25
C ILE A 345 8.14 -20.88 4.63
N GLY A 346 8.79 -19.90 5.28
CA GLY A 346 9.04 -18.58 4.72
C GLY A 346 10.37 -18.56 3.98
N ILE A 347 10.40 -17.99 2.77
CA ILE A 347 11.64 -17.76 2.02
C ILE A 347 11.90 -16.26 2.02
N ILE A 348 13.02 -15.86 2.62
CA ILE A 348 13.45 -14.47 2.76
C ILE A 348 14.77 -14.27 2.01
N GLY A 349 15.00 -13.09 1.48
CA GLY A 349 16.24 -12.70 0.82
C GLY A 349 16.05 -11.49 -0.06
N ASN A 350 17.15 -10.84 -0.43
CA ASN A 350 17.14 -9.62 -1.22
C ASN A 350 16.55 -9.83 -2.61
N ASN A 351 16.17 -8.75 -3.26
CA ASN A 351 15.69 -8.82 -4.63
C ASN A 351 16.81 -9.30 -5.57
N GLY A 352 16.48 -10.22 -6.49
CA GLY A 352 17.44 -10.80 -7.42
C GLY A 352 18.30 -11.95 -6.86
N VAL A 353 18.16 -12.34 -5.58
CA VAL A 353 18.91 -13.46 -4.99
C VAL A 353 18.46 -14.85 -5.48
N GLY A 354 17.38 -14.92 -6.27
CA GLY A 354 16.89 -16.17 -6.86
C GLY A 354 15.74 -16.83 -6.14
N LYS A 355 14.95 -16.11 -5.32
CA LYS A 355 13.75 -16.64 -4.60
C LYS A 355 12.77 -17.32 -5.56
N THR A 356 12.31 -16.61 -6.57
CA THR A 356 11.37 -17.13 -7.59
C THR A 356 12.01 -18.27 -8.41
N THR A 357 13.32 -18.21 -8.69
CA THR A 357 14.07 -19.29 -9.36
C THR A 357 14.06 -20.55 -8.52
N LEU A 358 14.33 -20.43 -7.20
CA LEU A 358 14.26 -21.56 -6.28
C LEU A 358 12.86 -22.16 -6.25
N LEU A 359 11.81 -21.34 -6.15
CA LEU A 359 10.41 -21.82 -6.19
C LEU A 359 10.13 -22.60 -7.47
N ARG A 360 10.51 -22.09 -8.65
CA ARG A 360 10.30 -22.77 -9.94
C ARG A 360 11.04 -24.11 -10.01
N ILE A 361 12.25 -24.19 -9.45
CA ILE A 361 13.00 -25.44 -9.36
C ILE A 361 12.30 -26.43 -8.42
N LEU A 362 11.88 -26.00 -7.23
CA LEU A 362 11.17 -26.83 -6.25
C LEU A 362 9.83 -27.37 -6.78
N LEU A 363 9.14 -26.58 -7.61
CA LEU A 363 7.88 -26.97 -8.25
C LEU A 363 8.07 -27.78 -9.56
N GLY A 364 9.33 -28.04 -9.98
CA GLY A 364 9.62 -28.77 -11.20
C GLY A 364 9.33 -28.00 -12.49
N GLN A 365 9.16 -26.69 -12.41
CA GLN A 365 8.96 -25.81 -13.57
C GLN A 365 10.27 -25.40 -14.25
N LEU A 366 11.40 -25.54 -13.54
CA LEU A 366 12.73 -25.24 -14.02
C LEU A 366 13.67 -26.37 -13.59
N GLU A 367 14.42 -26.92 -14.55
CA GLU A 367 15.44 -27.95 -14.25
C GLU A 367 16.70 -27.29 -13.67
N PRO A 368 17.26 -27.81 -12.55
CA PRO A 368 18.53 -27.32 -12.04
C PRO A 368 19.69 -27.79 -12.95
N ASN A 369 20.80 -27.04 -12.95
CA ASN A 369 22.00 -27.39 -13.71
C ASN A 369 22.66 -28.69 -13.19
N ALA A 370 22.55 -28.94 -11.86
CA ALA A 370 22.96 -30.18 -11.22
C ALA A 370 22.09 -30.47 -9.99
N GLY A 371 22.08 -31.71 -9.57
CA GLY A 371 21.22 -32.18 -8.48
C GLY A 371 19.90 -32.73 -8.95
N SER A 372 18.95 -32.91 -8.04
CA SER A 372 17.60 -33.41 -8.37
C SER A 372 16.55 -32.93 -7.38
N VAL A 373 15.33 -32.75 -7.87
CA VAL A 373 14.12 -32.50 -7.06
C VAL A 373 13.20 -33.68 -7.18
N LYS A 374 12.73 -34.19 -6.04
CA LYS A 374 11.66 -35.18 -5.98
C LYS A 374 10.41 -34.56 -5.42
N ILE A 375 9.34 -34.54 -6.19
CA ILE A 375 8.01 -34.09 -5.80
C ILE A 375 7.25 -35.30 -5.25
N GLY A 376 6.56 -35.11 -4.14
CA GLY A 376 5.77 -36.15 -3.48
C GLY A 376 4.55 -36.60 -4.31
N THR A 377 3.89 -37.65 -3.85
CA THR A 377 2.68 -38.18 -4.46
C THR A 377 1.41 -37.44 -3.96
N ASN A 378 0.36 -37.43 -4.75
CA ASN A 378 -0.94 -36.80 -4.46
C ASN A 378 -0.84 -35.32 -4.09
N LEU A 379 0.07 -34.58 -4.78
CA LEU A 379 0.18 -33.15 -4.59
C LEU A 379 -0.73 -32.40 -5.55
N THR A 380 -1.58 -31.55 -4.96
CA THR A 380 -2.35 -30.53 -5.66
C THR A 380 -1.77 -29.18 -5.27
N ILE A 381 -1.07 -28.55 -6.20
CA ILE A 381 -0.30 -27.32 -5.97
C ILE A 381 -1.17 -26.13 -6.33
N GLY A 382 -1.40 -25.24 -5.35
CA GLY A 382 -1.91 -23.90 -5.59
C GLY A 382 -0.77 -22.92 -5.59
N TYR A 383 -0.54 -22.24 -6.72
CA TYR A 383 0.52 -21.27 -6.87
C TYR A 383 -0.05 -19.87 -7.10
N PHE A 384 0.30 -18.96 -6.21
CA PHE A 384 0.03 -17.53 -6.36
C PHE A 384 1.28 -16.88 -6.95
N ASP A 385 1.20 -16.49 -8.22
CA ASP A 385 2.29 -15.84 -8.96
C ASP A 385 2.02 -14.34 -9.11
N GLN A 386 3.04 -13.55 -8.95
CA GLN A 386 3.03 -12.11 -9.19
C GLN A 386 2.77 -11.75 -10.67
N VAL A 387 3.03 -12.68 -11.61
CA VAL A 387 2.88 -12.45 -13.07
C VAL A 387 1.43 -12.32 -13.53
N ARG A 388 0.45 -12.57 -12.65
CA ARG A 388 -1.01 -12.45 -12.94
C ARG A 388 -1.50 -13.32 -14.10
N ASP A 389 -0.79 -14.42 -14.38
CA ASP A 389 -1.19 -15.39 -15.41
C ASP A 389 -2.48 -16.12 -14.99
N GLY A 390 -3.33 -16.41 -15.95
CA GLY A 390 -4.56 -17.18 -15.74
C GLY A 390 -5.81 -16.32 -15.44
N LEU A 391 -5.78 -15.00 -15.62
CA LEU A 391 -6.96 -14.15 -15.60
C LEU A 391 -7.41 -13.76 -17.01
N GLU A 392 -8.71 -13.83 -17.25
CA GLU A 392 -9.34 -13.31 -18.46
C GLU A 392 -9.73 -11.86 -18.25
N TRP A 393 -8.91 -10.94 -18.77
CA TRP A 393 -9.00 -9.50 -18.51
C TRP A 393 -10.31 -8.85 -18.93
N ASP A 394 -10.95 -9.36 -19.98
CA ASP A 394 -12.23 -8.85 -20.50
C ASP A 394 -13.45 -9.43 -19.78
N LYS A 395 -13.26 -10.44 -18.95
CA LYS A 395 -14.33 -11.08 -18.18
C LYS A 395 -14.45 -10.48 -16.78
N SER A 396 -15.63 -10.68 -16.18
CA SER A 396 -15.91 -10.19 -14.84
C SER A 396 -15.09 -10.90 -13.76
N VAL A 397 -14.98 -10.28 -12.58
CA VAL A 397 -14.39 -10.90 -11.38
C VAL A 397 -15.07 -12.23 -11.06
N ALA A 398 -16.41 -12.23 -11.01
CA ALA A 398 -17.18 -13.43 -10.72
C ALA A 398 -16.91 -14.56 -11.72
N PHE A 399 -16.82 -14.23 -13.02
CA PHE A 399 -16.47 -15.20 -14.05
C PHE A 399 -15.10 -15.84 -13.81
N ASN A 400 -14.09 -15.02 -13.52
CA ASN A 400 -12.70 -15.49 -13.31
C ASN A 400 -12.55 -16.39 -12.08
N VAL A 401 -13.29 -16.11 -10.99
CA VAL A 401 -13.21 -16.88 -9.76
C VAL A 401 -13.98 -18.20 -9.84
N ALA A 402 -15.15 -18.20 -10.49
CA ALA A 402 -16.00 -19.38 -10.59
C ALA A 402 -15.90 -20.10 -11.96
N ASN A 403 -14.92 -19.73 -12.82
CA ASN A 403 -14.75 -20.28 -14.16
C ASN A 403 -16.06 -20.27 -14.97
N GLY A 404 -16.79 -19.15 -14.92
CA GLY A 404 -18.05 -18.94 -15.64
C GLY A 404 -19.30 -19.52 -14.98
N LYS A 405 -19.20 -20.14 -13.80
CA LYS A 405 -20.35 -20.64 -13.04
C LYS A 405 -20.87 -19.58 -12.06
N ASP A 406 -22.14 -19.66 -11.69
CA ASP A 406 -22.73 -18.79 -10.66
C ASP A 406 -22.44 -19.27 -9.24
N HIS A 407 -22.07 -20.53 -9.06
CA HIS A 407 -21.79 -21.18 -7.78
C HIS A 407 -20.41 -21.81 -7.77
N ILE A 408 -19.79 -21.80 -6.61
CA ILE A 408 -18.53 -22.47 -6.28
C ILE A 408 -18.82 -23.52 -5.20
N THR A 409 -18.28 -24.72 -5.39
CA THR A 409 -18.40 -25.82 -4.41
C THR A 409 -17.16 -25.77 -3.51
N MET A 410 -17.37 -25.55 -2.21
CA MET A 410 -16.30 -25.51 -1.20
C MET A 410 -16.73 -26.24 0.05
N ASN A 411 -15.84 -27.08 0.59
CA ASN A 411 -16.05 -27.81 1.84
C ASN A 411 -17.41 -28.57 1.88
N GLY A 412 -17.81 -29.13 0.74
CA GLY A 412 -19.05 -29.90 0.61
C GLY A 412 -20.34 -29.08 0.51
N GLY A 413 -20.25 -27.77 0.36
CA GLY A 413 -21.40 -26.87 0.15
C GLY A 413 -21.27 -26.00 -1.08
N ASP A 414 -22.39 -25.73 -1.76
CA ASP A 414 -22.47 -24.80 -2.86
C ASP A 414 -22.75 -23.39 -2.34
N ARG A 415 -21.94 -22.42 -2.81
CA ARG A 415 -22.07 -21.02 -2.46
C ARG A 415 -22.12 -20.14 -3.70
N HIS A 416 -23.03 -19.18 -3.74
CA HIS A 416 -23.09 -18.22 -4.84
C HIS A 416 -21.80 -17.36 -4.87
N VAL A 417 -21.19 -17.20 -6.06
CA VAL A 417 -19.89 -16.53 -6.24
C VAL A 417 -19.86 -15.08 -5.72
N ILE A 418 -20.93 -14.31 -5.89
CA ILE A 418 -21.01 -12.93 -5.36
C ILE A 418 -20.97 -12.93 -3.83
N GLY A 419 -21.63 -13.90 -3.18
CA GLY A 419 -21.59 -14.07 -1.73
C GLY A 419 -20.21 -14.43 -1.21
N TYR A 420 -19.45 -15.25 -1.95
CA TYR A 420 -18.05 -15.57 -1.66
C TYR A 420 -17.15 -14.35 -1.82
N LEU A 421 -17.26 -13.62 -2.94
CA LEU A 421 -16.47 -12.44 -3.25
C LEU A 421 -16.70 -11.28 -2.27
N LYS A 422 -17.85 -11.23 -1.60
CA LYS A 422 -18.09 -10.28 -0.50
C LYS A 422 -17.08 -10.46 0.63
N GLY A 423 -16.62 -11.70 0.89
CA GLY A 423 -15.55 -11.99 1.84
C GLY A 423 -14.19 -11.41 1.46
N PHE A 424 -13.98 -11.12 0.18
CA PHE A 424 -12.80 -10.42 -0.36
C PHE A 424 -13.06 -8.93 -0.59
N LEU A 425 -14.09 -8.36 0.07
CA LEU A 425 -14.44 -6.94 0.02
C LEU A 425 -14.91 -6.45 -1.37
N PHE A 426 -15.41 -7.34 -2.24
CA PHE A 426 -16.06 -6.93 -3.47
C PHE A 426 -17.55 -6.64 -3.26
N THR A 427 -18.00 -5.49 -3.75
CA THR A 427 -19.45 -5.22 -3.86
C THR A 427 -20.05 -6.02 -5.01
N PRO A 428 -21.38 -6.27 -5.04
CA PRO A 428 -22.02 -6.98 -6.13
C PRO A 428 -21.79 -6.35 -7.51
N GLU A 429 -21.74 -5.00 -7.59
CA GLU A 429 -21.44 -4.27 -8.81
C GLU A 429 -19.99 -4.51 -9.24
N ARG A 430 -19.06 -4.43 -8.28
CA ARG A 430 -17.64 -4.60 -8.54
C ARG A 430 -17.30 -6.04 -8.92
N ALA A 431 -18.01 -7.03 -8.34
CA ALA A 431 -17.89 -8.44 -8.72
C ALA A 431 -18.29 -8.73 -10.18
N ARG A 432 -19.16 -7.89 -10.76
CA ARG A 432 -19.58 -7.98 -12.16
C ARG A 432 -18.72 -7.17 -13.14
N THR A 433 -17.80 -6.36 -12.62
CA THR A 433 -16.89 -5.53 -13.45
C THR A 433 -15.79 -6.41 -14.07
N ALA A 434 -15.37 -6.08 -15.30
CA ALA A 434 -14.25 -6.75 -15.96
C ALA A 434 -12.92 -6.46 -15.27
N ILE A 435 -12.01 -7.44 -15.24
CA ILE A 435 -10.71 -7.36 -14.55
C ILE A 435 -9.90 -6.14 -15.00
N LYS A 436 -9.92 -5.78 -16.28
CA LYS A 436 -9.17 -4.64 -16.83
C LYS A 436 -9.51 -3.27 -16.18
N HIS A 437 -10.64 -3.16 -15.50
CA HIS A 437 -11.06 -1.94 -14.81
C HIS A 437 -10.77 -1.96 -13.29
N LEU A 438 -10.02 -2.96 -12.84
CA LEU A 438 -9.63 -3.11 -11.45
C LEU A 438 -8.28 -2.45 -11.17
N SER A 439 -8.09 -2.00 -9.92
CA SER A 439 -6.77 -1.62 -9.40
C SER A 439 -5.89 -2.86 -9.18
N GLY A 440 -4.56 -2.65 -9.05
CA GLY A 440 -3.60 -3.74 -8.77
C GLY A 440 -3.98 -4.56 -7.54
N GLY A 441 -4.33 -3.90 -6.43
CA GLY A 441 -4.75 -4.58 -5.21
C GLY A 441 -6.08 -5.32 -5.35
N GLU A 442 -7.02 -4.84 -6.18
CA GLU A 442 -8.24 -5.59 -6.49
C GLU A 442 -7.94 -6.84 -7.31
N VAL A 443 -7.03 -6.75 -8.29
CA VAL A 443 -6.58 -7.91 -9.08
C VAL A 443 -5.93 -8.97 -8.17
N ASN A 444 -5.08 -8.57 -7.25
CA ASN A 444 -4.46 -9.50 -6.29
C ASN A 444 -5.51 -10.19 -5.40
N ARG A 445 -6.55 -9.47 -4.96
CA ARG A 445 -7.68 -10.07 -4.25
C ARG A 445 -8.46 -11.09 -5.10
N VAL A 446 -8.62 -10.84 -6.40
CA VAL A 446 -9.24 -11.82 -7.33
C VAL A 446 -8.39 -13.08 -7.45
N LEU A 447 -7.07 -12.93 -7.60
CA LEU A 447 -6.15 -14.07 -7.67
C LEU A 447 -6.18 -14.92 -6.40
N LEU A 448 -6.16 -14.28 -5.22
CA LEU A 448 -6.31 -14.99 -3.93
C LEU A 448 -7.69 -15.67 -3.82
N ALA A 449 -8.76 -14.97 -4.21
CA ALA A 449 -10.09 -15.56 -4.22
C ALA A 449 -10.16 -16.79 -5.13
N LYS A 450 -9.58 -16.74 -6.33
CA LYS A 450 -9.50 -17.86 -7.26
C LYS A 450 -8.67 -19.01 -6.69
N LEU A 451 -7.51 -18.73 -6.10
CA LEU A 451 -6.65 -19.73 -5.48
C LEU A 451 -7.37 -20.49 -4.35
N PHE A 452 -8.11 -19.76 -3.50
CA PHE A 452 -8.78 -20.36 -2.34
C PHE A 452 -10.06 -21.14 -2.67
N THR A 453 -10.56 -21.04 -3.91
CA THR A 453 -11.62 -21.94 -4.39
C THR A 453 -11.10 -23.33 -4.80
N GLN A 454 -9.79 -23.45 -5.00
CA GLN A 454 -9.15 -24.70 -5.41
C GLN A 454 -8.82 -25.57 -4.20
N THR A 455 -8.98 -26.87 -4.34
CA THR A 455 -8.58 -27.85 -3.30
C THR A 455 -7.08 -28.11 -3.41
N ASN A 456 -6.28 -27.36 -2.65
CA ASN A 456 -4.82 -27.46 -2.69
C ASN A 456 -4.30 -28.05 -1.37
N ASN A 457 -3.30 -28.96 -1.43
CA ASN A 457 -2.62 -29.49 -0.25
C ASN A 457 -1.16 -28.99 -0.13
N LEU A 458 -0.66 -28.33 -1.17
CA LEU A 458 0.54 -27.49 -1.14
C LEU A 458 0.18 -26.11 -1.69
N MET A 459 0.34 -25.07 -0.89
CA MET A 459 0.12 -23.68 -1.28
C MET A 459 1.47 -22.96 -1.33
N VAL A 460 1.70 -22.29 -2.44
CA VAL A 460 2.92 -21.49 -2.67
C VAL A 460 2.49 -20.06 -2.98
N LEU A 461 2.95 -19.13 -2.16
CA LEU A 461 2.60 -17.72 -2.28
C LEU A 461 3.88 -16.90 -2.53
N ASP A 462 3.97 -16.28 -3.70
CA ASP A 462 5.10 -15.41 -4.07
C ASP A 462 4.66 -13.95 -3.94
N GLU A 463 5.14 -13.27 -2.89
CA GLU A 463 4.82 -11.89 -2.51
C GLU A 463 3.30 -11.60 -2.42
N PRO A 464 2.53 -12.38 -1.64
CA PRO A 464 1.08 -12.23 -1.56
C PRO A 464 0.65 -10.95 -0.84
N THR A 465 1.54 -10.31 -0.11
CA THR A 465 1.30 -9.11 0.69
C THR A 465 1.32 -7.83 -0.15
N ASN A 466 1.94 -7.85 -1.32
CA ASN A 466 2.04 -6.70 -2.19
C ASN A 466 0.65 -6.20 -2.63
N ASP A 467 0.46 -4.89 -2.60
CA ASP A 467 -0.78 -4.20 -3.00
C ASP A 467 -2.04 -4.59 -2.16
N LEU A 468 -1.91 -5.32 -1.04
CA LEU A 468 -3.02 -5.59 -0.13
C LEU A 468 -3.10 -4.50 0.95
N ASP A 469 -4.30 -4.13 1.34
CA ASP A 469 -4.50 -3.24 2.49
C ASP A 469 -4.38 -4.03 3.82
N ILE A 470 -4.13 -3.31 4.92
CA ILE A 470 -3.87 -3.90 6.23
C ILE A 470 -5.00 -4.84 6.68
N GLU A 471 -6.26 -4.47 6.43
CA GLU A 471 -7.42 -5.29 6.81
C GLU A 471 -7.43 -6.64 6.07
N MET A 472 -7.06 -6.62 4.79
CA MET A 472 -6.98 -7.83 3.97
C MET A 472 -5.78 -8.70 4.35
N LEU A 473 -4.65 -8.08 4.74
CA LEU A 473 -3.48 -8.79 5.25
C LEU A 473 -3.80 -9.55 6.54
N GLU A 474 -4.46 -8.91 7.50
CA GLU A 474 -4.86 -9.56 8.76
C GLU A 474 -5.76 -10.78 8.52
N VAL A 475 -6.74 -10.65 7.62
CA VAL A 475 -7.63 -11.77 7.30
C VAL A 475 -6.90 -12.87 6.53
N LEU A 476 -5.96 -12.52 5.65
CA LEU A 476 -5.12 -13.49 4.95
C LEU A 476 -4.26 -14.28 5.94
N GLU A 477 -3.63 -13.62 6.91
CA GLU A 477 -2.86 -14.27 7.98
C GLU A 477 -3.71 -15.25 8.77
N GLU A 478 -4.88 -14.79 9.26
CA GLU A 478 -5.81 -15.65 10.02
C GLU A 478 -6.12 -16.93 9.25
N LYS A 479 -6.45 -16.81 7.96
CA LYS A 479 -6.84 -17.97 7.15
C LYS A 479 -5.67 -18.85 6.74
N LEU A 480 -4.49 -18.31 6.56
CA LEU A 480 -3.29 -19.10 6.32
C LEU A 480 -2.86 -19.86 7.59
N VAL A 481 -3.05 -19.28 8.77
CA VAL A 481 -2.82 -19.98 10.04
C VAL A 481 -3.79 -21.15 10.23
N GLU A 482 -5.05 -21.03 9.80
CA GLU A 482 -6.04 -22.11 9.84
C GLU A 482 -5.83 -23.22 8.78
N TYR A 483 -5.06 -22.91 7.72
CA TYR A 483 -4.84 -23.83 6.61
C TYR A 483 -4.06 -25.09 7.06
N GLN A 484 -4.59 -26.27 6.76
CA GLN A 484 -4.04 -27.57 7.21
C GLN A 484 -3.00 -28.17 6.25
N GLY A 485 -2.84 -27.62 5.06
CA GLY A 485 -1.85 -28.07 4.06
C GLY A 485 -0.44 -27.60 4.35
N THR A 486 0.46 -27.92 3.42
CA THR A 486 1.83 -27.42 3.42
C THR A 486 1.87 -26.03 2.78
N LEU A 487 2.63 -25.10 3.36
CA LEU A 487 2.70 -23.71 2.94
C LEU A 487 4.14 -23.29 2.67
N ILE A 488 4.36 -22.66 1.52
CA ILE A 488 5.61 -21.98 1.18
C ILE A 488 5.25 -20.54 0.86
N VAL A 489 5.90 -19.59 1.53
CA VAL A 489 5.66 -18.15 1.36
C VAL A 489 6.96 -17.45 1.05
N VAL A 490 6.97 -16.62 0.02
CA VAL A 490 7.99 -15.61 -0.20
C VAL A 490 7.36 -14.26 0.16
N SER A 491 7.92 -13.54 1.11
CA SER A 491 7.44 -12.19 1.44
C SER A 491 8.55 -11.35 2.05
N HIS A 492 8.46 -10.03 1.86
CA HIS A 492 9.28 -9.02 2.52
C HIS A 492 8.58 -8.42 3.74
N ASP A 493 7.30 -8.73 3.96
CA ASP A 493 6.55 -8.33 5.16
C ASP A 493 6.95 -9.22 6.35
N ARG A 494 7.69 -8.62 7.29
CA ARG A 494 8.25 -9.32 8.45
C ARG A 494 7.16 -9.85 9.38
N ASP A 495 6.17 -9.01 9.70
CA ASP A 495 5.06 -9.37 10.57
C ASP A 495 4.24 -10.51 9.98
N PHE A 496 3.98 -10.45 8.67
CA PHE A 496 3.27 -11.51 7.95
C PHE A 496 4.01 -12.84 8.01
N VAL A 497 5.32 -12.83 7.75
CA VAL A 497 6.15 -14.05 7.82
C VAL A 497 6.14 -14.61 9.24
N ASP A 498 6.39 -13.78 10.26
CA ASP A 498 6.45 -14.23 11.66
C ASP A 498 5.12 -14.81 12.14
N ASN A 499 3.98 -14.28 11.68
CA ASN A 499 2.65 -14.76 12.07
C ASN A 499 2.24 -16.06 11.36
N VAL A 500 2.72 -16.32 10.14
CA VAL A 500 2.17 -17.38 9.28
C VAL A 500 3.08 -18.61 9.19
N VAL A 501 4.41 -18.46 9.29
CA VAL A 501 5.34 -19.56 9.07
C VAL A 501 5.97 -20.10 10.36
N THR A 502 6.42 -21.34 10.32
CA THR A 502 7.10 -22.00 11.47
C THR A 502 8.61 -22.10 11.27
N SER A 503 9.08 -21.93 10.05
CA SER A 503 10.48 -22.02 9.68
C SER A 503 10.82 -21.03 8.59
N THR A 504 11.99 -20.43 8.64
CA THR A 504 12.44 -19.45 7.67
C THR A 504 13.70 -19.93 6.95
N LEU A 505 13.69 -19.86 5.62
CA LEU A 505 14.84 -20.08 4.75
C LEU A 505 15.36 -18.73 4.28
N VAL A 506 16.57 -18.37 4.70
CA VAL A 506 17.23 -17.13 4.27
C VAL A 506 18.14 -17.42 3.08
N LEU A 507 17.86 -16.77 1.94
CA LEU A 507 18.72 -16.78 0.77
C LEU A 507 19.62 -15.54 0.79
N SER A 508 20.93 -15.76 0.82
CA SER A 508 21.93 -14.69 0.80
C SER A 508 22.97 -14.98 -0.28
N LEU A 509 23.47 -13.95 -0.94
CA LEU A 509 24.59 -14.05 -1.88
C LEU A 509 25.90 -14.57 -1.25
N ILE A 510 25.97 -14.60 0.08
CA ILE A 510 27.14 -15.11 0.83
C ILE A 510 27.15 -16.66 0.93
N HIS A 511 26.03 -17.31 0.65
CA HIS A 511 25.93 -18.79 0.66
C HIS A 511 26.13 -19.40 -0.74
N ILE A 512 26.68 -18.62 -1.66
CA ILE A 512 27.01 -19.04 -3.04
C ILE A 512 28.51 -19.35 -3.16
#